data_ba9662493d03b252e18576e694df04e8
#
_entry.id   ba9662493d03b252e18576e694df04e8
#
_cell.length_a   1.000
_cell.length_b   1.000
_cell.length_c   1.000
_cell.angle_alpha   90.00
_cell.angle_beta   90.00
_cell.angle_gamma   90.00
#
_symmetry.space_group_name_H-M   'P 1'
#
loop_
_entity.id
_entity.type
_entity.pdbx_description
1 polymer ?
#
loop_
_entity_poly.entity_id
_entity_poly.type
_entity_poly.pdbx_seq_one_letter_code
_entity_poly.pdbx_strand_id
1 'polypeptide(L)'
;MIQRTLLILLTVLLAQVDLYGQSNRLSFDWTQGPTVVSGSDTLGMAFMGGADLPQFSRVDLNLDGTEDLVAFDRQGNRWLTFLAENNTWVPAPAYADSLPKVQYWGLFRDYNGDGKKDLFAYVLGGMGVWTNNSTDSLQFDWALTSTYLTTNVGSATANLYNFSSDIPAIDDIDNDGDLDVLTFGQRATIEWHEGLTPNGLDFAMNTTCWGRFEEGLNSNDLALDACQGVQKMEFSEKNAGGAHAGSTVLTLNLNGDTLTDVLLGDVSFTNLVAAFNGGHIDSAYMSSKDTLFPTSIPTNIEYFPAAFYEDVDFDSIPDLLVAPNLNGSINQGNAWLYQNTGASNNPVFASLDSSFLVDEMIDLGSTARPALVDLDFDGDYDLVVGGKGAYLAPGTYKSSLHLYTNVGTNTSPEFELTNTDYVNAGFNNLGEDLSPAFGDLDGDYDPDLLIGAMTGEIFYYENTGTFLAPSFTYKGGLQNIDVGNHSTPALGDLDGDGDLDLMIGNEAGTVAYYQHTGTYPNIFTLVDANWVGIDMSSPFAPSGYSVPSVI
;
A
#
# COMPACT_ATOMS: atom_id res chain seq x y z
N MET A 1 11.59 84.16 -16.26
CA MET A 1 11.55 83.04 -17.19
C MET A 1 11.66 81.79 -16.36
N ILE A 2 10.56 81.28 -15.88
CA ILE A 2 10.50 80.19 -14.93
C ILE A 2 10.08 78.97 -15.72
N GLN A 3 11.03 78.06 -15.95
CA GLN A 3 10.75 76.78 -16.52
C GLN A 3 10.07 75.91 -15.42
N ARG A 4 8.79 75.71 -15.55
CA ARG A 4 8.08 74.70 -14.74
C ARG A 4 8.37 73.33 -15.33
N THR A 5 9.26 72.65 -14.71
CA THR A 5 9.45 71.20 -14.93
C THR A 5 8.24 70.50 -14.36
N LEU A 6 7.36 70.03 -15.23
CA LEU A 6 6.23 69.18 -14.89
C LEU A 6 6.79 67.79 -14.52
N LEU A 7 6.97 67.58 -13.24
CA LEU A 7 7.24 66.26 -12.70
C LEU A 7 5.95 65.43 -12.87
N ILE A 8 5.84 64.74 -13.99
CA ILE A 8 4.84 63.70 -14.15
C ILE A 8 5.28 62.59 -13.19
N LEU A 9 4.67 62.62 -12.02
CA LEU A 9 4.63 61.46 -11.11
C LEU A 9 3.84 60.41 -11.88
N LEU A 10 4.57 59.60 -12.65
CA LEU A 10 4.06 58.34 -13.14
C LEU A 10 3.94 57.46 -11.90
N THR A 11 2.84 57.64 -11.15
CA THR A 11 2.31 56.59 -10.29
C THR A 11 2.02 55.46 -11.25
N VAL A 12 3.01 54.61 -11.48
CA VAL A 12 2.80 53.25 -11.87
C VAL A 12 1.98 52.70 -10.73
N LEU A 13 0.65 52.78 -10.85
CA LEU A 13 -0.20 51.80 -10.25
C LEU A 13 0.30 50.48 -10.83
N LEU A 14 1.24 49.88 -10.15
CA LEU A 14 1.35 48.43 -10.14
C LEU A 14 -0.02 48.00 -9.59
N ALA A 15 -1.00 47.92 -10.49
CA ALA A 15 -2.03 46.94 -10.32
C ALA A 15 -1.19 45.66 -10.16
N GLN A 16 -0.99 45.25 -8.91
CA GLN A 16 -0.86 43.86 -8.65
C GLN A 16 -2.13 43.27 -9.26
N VAL A 17 -2.04 42.95 -10.53
CA VAL A 17 -2.81 41.85 -11.04
C VAL A 17 -2.28 40.72 -10.16
N ASP A 18 -2.97 40.51 -9.04
CA ASP A 18 -3.03 39.19 -8.47
C ASP A 18 -3.41 38.31 -9.65
N LEU A 19 -2.44 37.77 -10.32
CA LEU A 19 -2.55 36.53 -11.02
C LEU A 19 -2.86 35.50 -9.89
N TYR A 20 -4.04 35.60 -9.34
CA TYR A 20 -4.78 34.42 -8.98
C TYR A 20 -4.97 33.73 -10.33
N GLY A 21 -3.97 32.96 -10.72
CA GLY A 21 -4.26 31.77 -11.46
C GLY A 21 -5.38 31.14 -10.62
N GLN A 22 -6.60 31.24 -11.10
CA GLN A 22 -7.58 30.26 -10.73
C GLN A 22 -6.87 28.98 -11.13
N SER A 23 -6.22 28.34 -10.16
CA SER A 23 -6.06 26.93 -10.24
C SER A 23 -7.49 26.45 -10.32
N ASN A 24 -7.99 26.23 -11.52
CA ASN A 24 -9.07 25.30 -11.74
C ASN A 24 -8.45 23.98 -11.29
N ARG A 25 -8.39 23.79 -9.97
CA ARG A 25 -8.17 22.48 -9.41
C ARG A 25 -9.40 21.73 -9.85
N LEU A 26 -9.21 20.82 -10.80
CA LEU A 26 -10.19 19.78 -11.00
C LEU A 26 -10.32 19.12 -9.63
N SER A 27 -11.44 19.34 -8.96
CA SER A 27 -11.79 18.59 -7.77
C SER A 27 -12.58 17.39 -8.26
N PHE A 28 -12.11 16.22 -7.88
CA PHE A 28 -12.83 14.97 -8.09
C PHE A 28 -13.44 14.59 -6.75
N ASP A 29 -14.74 14.46 -6.71
CA ASP A 29 -15.39 13.84 -5.56
C ASP A 29 -15.46 12.33 -5.84
N TRP A 30 -15.07 11.54 -4.85
CA TRP A 30 -15.25 10.10 -4.95
C TRP A 30 -16.74 9.78 -4.94
N THR A 31 -17.19 9.00 -5.91
CA THR A 31 -18.51 8.40 -5.93
C THR A 31 -18.37 6.89 -6.00
N GLN A 32 -19.34 6.16 -5.47
CA GLN A 32 -19.41 4.73 -5.72
C GLN A 32 -19.36 4.50 -7.23
N GLY A 33 -18.37 3.77 -7.70
CA GLY A 33 -18.15 3.50 -9.11
C GLY A 33 -19.30 2.71 -9.74
N PRO A 34 -19.21 2.43 -11.05
CA PRO A 34 -20.13 1.52 -11.74
C PRO A 34 -20.17 0.14 -11.08
N THR A 35 -21.25 -0.59 -11.28
CA THR A 35 -21.32 -2.00 -10.92
C THR A 35 -20.29 -2.80 -11.70
N VAL A 36 -19.57 -3.67 -11.01
CA VAL A 36 -18.63 -4.62 -11.64
C VAL A 36 -19.01 -6.04 -11.25
N VAL A 37 -19.12 -6.91 -12.24
CA VAL A 37 -19.47 -8.32 -12.07
C VAL A 37 -18.30 -9.19 -12.53
N SER A 38 -17.89 -10.12 -11.68
CA SER A 38 -16.85 -11.10 -11.97
C SER A 38 -17.42 -12.52 -11.75
N GLY A 39 -17.72 -13.22 -12.83
CA GLY A 39 -18.41 -14.51 -12.76
C GLY A 39 -19.83 -14.39 -12.20
N SER A 40 -20.08 -14.88 -10.99
CA SER A 40 -21.37 -14.76 -10.30
C SER A 40 -21.42 -13.65 -9.26
N ASP A 41 -20.28 -13.00 -9.00
CA ASP A 41 -20.11 -12.12 -7.85
C ASP A 41 -20.08 -10.65 -8.31
N THR A 42 -20.81 -9.81 -7.59
CA THR A 42 -20.77 -8.36 -7.78
C THR A 42 -19.76 -7.79 -6.82
N LEU A 43 -18.75 -7.09 -7.34
CA LEU A 43 -17.68 -6.51 -6.54
C LEU A 43 -18.17 -5.23 -5.82
N GLY A 44 -18.23 -5.26 -4.50
CA GLY A 44 -18.69 -4.13 -3.69
C GLY A 44 -17.70 -2.97 -3.63
N MET A 45 -16.42 -3.25 -3.89
CA MET A 45 -15.30 -2.33 -3.74
C MET A 45 -14.42 -2.25 -5.00
N ALA A 46 -14.98 -2.53 -6.19
CA ALA A 46 -14.25 -2.75 -7.44
C ALA A 46 -13.14 -1.74 -7.72
N PHE A 47 -13.37 -0.45 -7.43
CA PHE A 47 -12.46 0.64 -7.78
C PHE A 47 -11.60 1.16 -6.59
N MET A 48 -11.50 0.41 -5.51
CA MET A 48 -10.58 0.76 -4.40
C MET A 48 -9.11 0.57 -4.74
N GLY A 49 -8.80 -0.21 -5.77
CA GLY A 49 -7.48 -0.36 -6.35
C GLY A 49 -6.59 -1.39 -5.67
N GLY A 50 -7.18 -2.42 -5.06
CA GLY A 50 -6.45 -3.52 -4.41
C GLY A 50 -5.64 -3.10 -3.19
N ALA A 51 -4.93 -4.04 -2.58
CA ALA A 51 -3.96 -3.81 -1.53
C ALA A 51 -2.82 -4.83 -1.66
N ASP A 52 -1.57 -4.38 -1.64
CA ASP A 52 -0.41 -5.28 -1.78
C ASP A 52 0.13 -5.76 -0.42
N LEU A 53 0.33 -4.83 0.51
CA LEU A 53 0.94 -5.09 1.81
C LEU A 53 0.11 -4.39 2.91
N PRO A 54 -1.16 -4.78 3.12
CA PRO A 54 -2.05 -4.10 4.04
C PRO A 54 -1.67 -4.35 5.51
N GLN A 55 -1.72 -3.28 6.31
CA GLN A 55 -1.58 -3.29 7.76
C GLN A 55 -2.87 -2.76 8.36
N PHE A 56 -3.56 -3.59 9.13
CA PHE A 56 -4.91 -3.31 9.59
C PHE A 56 -4.94 -2.64 10.97
N SER A 57 -5.81 -1.67 11.12
CA SER A 57 -6.17 -1.04 12.39
C SER A 57 -7.60 -0.53 12.34
N ARG A 58 -8.17 -0.20 13.50
CA ARG A 58 -9.49 0.44 13.58
C ARG A 58 -9.37 1.83 14.20
N VAL A 59 -10.14 2.78 13.66
CA VAL A 59 -10.23 4.16 14.16
C VAL A 59 -11.57 4.77 13.71
N ASP A 60 -12.21 5.56 14.55
CA ASP A 60 -13.45 6.27 14.21
C ASP A 60 -13.16 7.41 13.22
N LEU A 61 -13.43 7.17 11.93
CA LEU A 61 -13.12 8.10 10.83
C LEU A 61 -14.19 9.19 10.68
N ASN A 62 -15.44 8.83 10.89
CA ASN A 62 -16.59 9.72 10.67
C ASN A 62 -17.10 10.37 11.96
N LEU A 63 -16.50 10.05 13.09
CA LEU A 63 -16.79 10.56 14.44
C LEU A 63 -18.21 10.20 14.91
N ASP A 64 -18.72 9.04 14.53
CA ASP A 64 -20.04 8.54 14.95
C ASP A 64 -19.99 7.69 16.22
N GLY A 65 -18.79 7.42 16.73
CA GLY A 65 -18.53 6.62 17.93
C GLY A 65 -18.38 5.12 17.65
N THR A 66 -18.41 4.71 16.38
CA THR A 66 -18.09 3.37 15.92
C THR A 66 -16.70 3.37 15.30
N GLU A 67 -15.86 2.41 15.66
CA GLU A 67 -14.57 2.31 15.01
C GLU A 67 -14.69 1.72 13.61
N ASP A 68 -14.16 2.45 12.65
CA ASP A 68 -14.06 2.12 11.24
C ASP A 68 -12.78 1.32 10.96
N LEU A 69 -12.65 0.72 9.79
CA LEU A 69 -11.47 -0.03 9.40
C LEU A 69 -10.56 0.81 8.51
N VAL A 70 -9.26 0.78 8.81
CA VAL A 70 -8.22 1.32 7.96
C VAL A 70 -7.20 0.24 7.63
N ALA A 71 -6.72 0.23 6.40
CA ALA A 71 -5.59 -0.58 5.98
C ALA A 71 -4.50 0.34 5.42
N PHE A 72 -3.33 0.36 6.07
CA PHE A 72 -2.16 1.03 5.53
C PHE A 72 -1.47 0.11 4.53
N ASP A 73 -1.60 0.40 3.24
CA ASP A 73 -0.88 -0.33 2.20
C ASP A 73 0.56 0.19 2.11
N ARG A 74 1.47 -0.59 2.66
CA ARG A 74 2.90 -0.27 2.72
C ARG A 74 3.54 -0.10 1.35
N GLN A 75 3.11 -0.83 0.32
CA GLN A 75 3.65 -0.73 -1.03
C GLN A 75 3.42 0.66 -1.62
N GLY A 76 2.20 1.18 -1.48
CA GLY A 76 1.82 2.50 -1.97
C GLY A 76 2.06 3.63 -0.98
N ASN A 77 2.41 3.34 0.29
CA ASN A 77 2.37 4.28 1.41
C ASN A 77 1.04 5.05 1.45
N ARG A 78 -0.07 4.33 1.34
CA ARG A 78 -1.41 4.89 1.23
C ARG A 78 -2.37 4.25 2.24
N TRP A 79 -3.36 5.01 2.65
CA TRP A 79 -4.46 4.52 3.45
C TRP A 79 -5.62 4.06 2.57
N LEU A 80 -6.14 2.89 2.84
CA LEU A 80 -7.45 2.43 2.43
C LEU A 80 -8.38 2.58 3.63
N THR A 81 -9.54 3.20 3.42
CA THR A 81 -10.46 3.56 4.51
C THR A 81 -11.86 3.03 4.22
N PHE A 82 -12.48 2.42 5.23
CA PHE A 82 -13.78 1.76 5.13
C PHE A 82 -14.61 2.11 6.36
N LEU A 83 -15.82 2.62 6.16
CA LEU A 83 -16.75 2.87 7.26
C LEU A 83 -17.49 1.61 7.68
N ALA A 84 -17.74 1.49 8.97
CA ALA A 84 -18.55 0.43 9.57
C ALA A 84 -20.04 0.80 9.47
N GLU A 85 -20.71 0.33 8.43
CA GLU A 85 -22.13 0.61 8.22
C GLU A 85 -22.96 -0.67 8.12
N ASN A 86 -23.98 -0.82 8.95
CA ASN A 86 -24.90 -1.96 8.92
C ASN A 86 -24.20 -3.34 8.99
N ASN A 87 -23.13 -3.47 9.77
CA ASN A 87 -22.27 -4.64 9.88
C ASN A 87 -21.62 -5.04 8.55
N THR A 88 -21.24 -4.05 7.75
CA THR A 88 -20.44 -4.21 6.53
C THR A 88 -19.40 -3.11 6.43
N TRP A 89 -18.32 -3.36 5.70
CA TRP A 89 -17.30 -2.37 5.40
C TRP A 89 -17.64 -1.64 4.11
N VAL A 90 -17.85 -0.32 4.21
CA VAL A 90 -18.21 0.54 3.08
C VAL A 90 -17.01 1.39 2.68
N PRO A 91 -16.54 1.33 1.43
CA PRO A 91 -15.41 2.14 0.97
C PRO A 91 -15.63 3.64 1.21
N ALA A 92 -14.64 4.30 1.80
CA ALA A 92 -14.70 5.72 2.12
C ALA A 92 -13.36 6.44 1.88
N PRO A 93 -12.81 6.39 0.65
CA PRO A 93 -11.46 6.89 0.34
C PRO A 93 -11.24 8.37 0.60
N ALA A 94 -12.30 9.17 0.73
CA ALA A 94 -12.22 10.59 1.07
C ALA A 94 -11.53 10.83 2.45
N TYR A 95 -11.61 9.88 3.37
CA TYR A 95 -10.96 10.00 4.68
C TYR A 95 -9.45 9.78 4.64
N ALA A 96 -8.93 9.09 3.62
CA ALA A 96 -7.50 8.81 3.49
C ALA A 96 -6.64 10.08 3.43
N ASP A 97 -7.15 11.16 2.83
CA ASP A 97 -6.44 12.45 2.75
C ASP A 97 -6.40 13.20 4.09
N SER A 98 -7.28 12.85 5.03
CA SER A 98 -7.33 13.42 6.38
C SER A 98 -6.39 12.73 7.36
N LEU A 99 -5.90 11.54 7.01
CA LEU A 99 -4.92 10.81 7.82
C LEU A 99 -3.49 11.30 7.54
N PRO A 100 -2.59 11.26 8.54
CA PRO A 100 -1.19 11.62 8.34
C PRO A 100 -0.54 10.75 7.24
N LYS A 101 0.27 11.40 6.39
CA LYS A 101 1.04 10.70 5.36
C LYS A 101 2.29 10.10 5.99
N VAL A 102 2.30 8.79 6.10
CA VAL A 102 3.36 8.02 6.73
C VAL A 102 4.00 7.04 5.74
N GLN A 103 5.08 6.38 6.15
CA GLN A 103 5.80 5.41 5.33
C GLN A 103 6.06 4.14 6.14
N TYR A 104 6.16 3.03 5.45
CA TYR A 104 6.53 1.71 5.95
C TYR A 104 5.52 1.05 6.89
N TRP A 105 5.08 1.68 7.98
CA TRP A 105 4.05 1.18 8.86
C TRP A 105 3.33 2.29 9.63
N GLY A 106 2.08 2.01 10.02
CA GLY A 106 1.26 2.87 10.88
C GLY A 106 0.26 2.05 11.67
N LEU A 107 0.19 2.29 12.99
CA LEU A 107 -0.67 1.59 13.94
C LEU A 107 -1.46 2.60 14.76
N PHE A 108 -2.74 2.34 14.98
CA PHE A 108 -3.60 3.18 15.79
C PHE A 108 -3.74 2.61 17.21
N ARG A 109 -3.41 3.43 18.23
CA ARG A 109 -3.53 3.11 19.66
C ARG A 109 -3.90 4.36 20.43
N ASP A 110 -4.77 4.25 21.41
CA ASP A 110 -5.10 5.35 22.33
C ASP A 110 -4.02 5.44 23.43
N TYR A 111 -3.07 6.39 23.28
CA TYR A 111 -1.99 6.54 24.25
C TYR A 111 -2.35 7.48 25.39
N ASN A 112 -3.35 8.35 25.20
CA ASN A 112 -3.67 9.41 26.14
C ASN A 112 -4.96 9.13 26.96
N GLY A 113 -5.63 8.00 26.68
CA GLY A 113 -6.81 7.54 27.41
C GLY A 113 -8.07 8.38 27.17
N ASP A 114 -8.13 9.12 26.06
CA ASP A 114 -9.28 9.97 25.74
C ASP A 114 -10.38 9.23 24.94
N GLY A 115 -10.15 7.97 24.63
CA GLY A 115 -11.06 7.10 23.89
C GLY A 115 -10.96 7.24 22.38
N LYS A 116 -9.98 7.99 21.86
CA LYS A 116 -9.69 8.11 20.45
C LYS A 116 -8.31 7.53 20.17
N LYS A 117 -8.23 6.69 19.17
CA LYS A 117 -6.94 6.11 18.79
C LYS A 117 -6.05 7.13 18.10
N ASP A 118 -4.83 7.26 18.60
CA ASP A 118 -3.73 8.06 18.09
C ASP A 118 -2.91 7.26 17.09
N LEU A 119 -2.17 7.91 16.20
CA LEU A 119 -1.35 7.22 15.21
C LEU A 119 0.10 7.15 15.63
N PHE A 120 0.64 5.94 15.70
CA PHE A 120 2.05 5.63 15.77
C PHE A 120 2.55 5.19 14.40
N ALA A 121 3.67 5.74 13.93
CA ALA A 121 4.20 5.36 12.62
C ALA A 121 5.72 5.52 12.55
N TYR A 122 6.30 4.88 11.53
CA TYR A 122 7.72 5.07 11.23
C TYR A 122 8.04 6.52 10.88
N VAL A 123 9.12 7.02 11.45
CA VAL A 123 9.81 8.24 11.01
C VAL A 123 11.31 7.97 10.95
N LEU A 124 12.03 8.76 10.15
CA LEU A 124 13.47 8.57 10.03
C LEU A 124 14.15 8.75 11.39
N GLY A 125 14.72 7.67 11.90
CA GLY A 125 15.43 7.64 13.18
C GLY A 125 14.63 7.08 14.37
N GLY A 126 13.37 6.65 14.17
CA GLY A 126 12.56 6.06 15.23
C GLY A 126 11.07 5.97 14.91
N MET A 127 10.24 6.28 15.89
CA MET A 127 8.79 6.32 15.78
C MET A 127 8.27 7.74 15.98
N GLY A 128 7.26 8.12 15.19
CA GLY A 128 6.48 9.34 15.36
C GLY A 128 5.12 9.03 15.96
N VAL A 129 4.52 10.02 16.61
CA VAL A 129 3.16 9.94 17.15
C VAL A 129 2.38 11.17 16.75
N TRP A 130 1.13 10.95 16.32
CA TRP A 130 0.16 12.00 16.04
C TRP A 130 -1.06 11.80 16.93
N THR A 131 -1.34 12.79 17.76
CA THR A 131 -2.53 12.79 18.63
C THR A 131 -3.78 13.03 17.81
N ASN A 132 -4.79 12.22 18.04
CA ASN A 132 -6.13 12.38 17.45
C ASN A 132 -6.94 13.44 18.21
N ASN A 133 -6.91 14.67 17.73
CA ASN A 133 -7.66 15.79 18.28
C ASN A 133 -8.99 16.04 17.57
N SER A 134 -9.53 15.02 16.90
CA SER A 134 -10.79 15.12 16.14
C SER A 134 -11.97 15.53 17.02
N THR A 135 -12.78 16.47 16.50
CA THR A 135 -14.03 16.92 17.15
C THR A 135 -15.20 16.95 16.18
N ASP A 136 -15.15 17.80 15.15
CA ASP A 136 -16.15 17.90 14.10
C ASP A 136 -15.64 17.35 12.75
N SER A 137 -14.33 17.08 12.68
CA SER A 137 -13.64 16.48 11.53
C SER A 137 -12.37 15.80 12.01
N LEU A 138 -11.83 14.87 11.22
CA LEU A 138 -10.56 14.22 11.52
C LEU A 138 -9.43 15.24 11.62
N GLN A 139 -8.70 15.19 12.72
CA GLN A 139 -7.54 16.02 12.97
C GLN A 139 -6.49 15.24 13.75
N PHE A 140 -5.31 15.12 13.16
CA PHE A 140 -4.14 14.48 13.77
C PHE A 140 -3.00 15.49 13.88
N ASP A 141 -2.55 15.75 15.09
CA ASP A 141 -1.48 16.72 15.37
C ASP A 141 -0.24 15.99 15.88
N TRP A 142 0.95 16.45 15.44
CA TRP A 142 2.21 15.90 15.93
C TRP A 142 2.34 16.04 17.44
N ALA A 143 2.46 14.90 18.15
CA ALA A 143 2.43 14.85 19.61
C ALA A 143 3.77 15.22 20.28
N LEU A 144 4.89 15.04 19.57
CA LEU A 144 6.22 15.06 20.17
C LEU A 144 6.86 16.45 20.11
N THR A 145 7.66 16.79 21.11
CA THR A 145 8.56 17.95 21.08
C THR A 145 9.87 17.66 20.32
N SER A 146 10.21 16.38 20.16
CA SER A 146 11.34 15.84 19.41
C SER A 146 10.90 15.36 18.02
N THR A 147 11.86 14.94 17.19
CA THR A 147 11.58 14.36 15.86
C THR A 147 11.01 12.95 15.95
N TYR A 148 11.22 12.25 17.05
CA TYR A 148 10.82 10.87 17.28
C TYR A 148 10.62 10.60 18.78
N LEU A 149 9.93 9.50 19.11
CA LEU A 149 9.82 8.99 20.47
C LEU A 149 11.20 8.73 21.08
N THR A 150 11.30 8.97 22.37
CA THR A 150 12.52 8.70 23.14
C THR A 150 12.25 7.73 24.28
N THR A 151 13.29 7.01 24.69
CA THR A 151 13.29 6.10 25.81
C THR A 151 14.48 6.36 26.71
N ASN A 152 14.33 6.16 28.01
CA ASN A 152 15.42 6.26 28.97
C ASN A 152 16.19 4.94 29.03
N VAL A 153 17.50 5.00 28.82
CA VAL A 153 18.41 3.84 28.91
C VAL A 153 19.39 4.11 30.03
N GLY A 154 19.07 3.61 31.22
CA GLY A 154 19.80 3.98 32.44
C GLY A 154 19.68 5.47 32.74
N SER A 155 20.80 6.21 32.67
CA SER A 155 20.83 7.68 32.89
C SER A 155 20.84 8.48 31.59
N ALA A 156 20.82 7.84 30.44
CA ALA A 156 20.82 8.46 29.11
C ALA A 156 19.43 8.36 28.45
N THR A 157 19.13 9.33 27.60
CA THR A 157 17.95 9.28 26.72
C THR A 157 18.40 8.92 25.32
N ALA A 158 17.73 7.95 24.68
CA ALA A 158 17.95 7.52 23.31
C ALA A 158 16.64 7.65 22.50
N ASN A 159 16.72 7.61 21.18
CA ASN A 159 15.53 7.43 20.36
C ASN A 159 14.97 6.01 20.56
N LEU A 160 13.66 5.89 20.67
CA LEU A 160 12.97 4.63 20.61
C LEU A 160 12.96 4.21 19.14
N TYR A 161 13.88 3.31 18.80
CA TYR A 161 14.16 2.97 17.41
C TYR A 161 13.44 1.69 17.00
N ASN A 162 12.83 1.72 15.83
CA ASN A 162 12.31 0.55 15.13
C ASN A 162 12.79 0.59 13.69
N PHE A 163 13.18 -0.54 13.12
CA PHE A 163 13.57 -0.60 11.71
C PHE A 163 12.35 -0.36 10.81
N SER A 164 12.59 0.20 9.63
CA SER A 164 11.51 0.43 8.65
C SER A 164 10.87 -0.87 8.15
N SER A 165 11.60 -1.99 8.23
CA SER A 165 11.10 -3.32 7.88
C SER A 165 10.18 -3.91 8.95
N ASP A 166 10.35 -3.50 10.20
CA ASP A 166 9.72 -4.14 11.35
C ASP A 166 8.39 -3.47 11.71
N ILE A 167 7.47 -4.26 12.25
CA ILE A 167 6.25 -3.73 12.88
C ILE A 167 6.37 -4.01 14.38
N PRO A 168 6.40 -2.96 15.23
CA PRO A 168 6.49 -3.11 16.68
C PRO A 168 5.15 -3.54 17.28
N ALA A 169 5.16 -4.10 18.49
CA ALA A 169 3.96 -4.12 19.30
C ALA A 169 3.89 -2.85 20.17
N ILE A 170 2.69 -2.27 20.26
CA ILE A 170 2.37 -1.11 21.09
C ILE A 170 1.10 -1.47 21.83
N ASP A 171 1.22 -1.79 23.12
CA ASP A 171 0.15 -2.36 23.94
C ASP A 171 0.47 -2.20 25.43
N ASP A 172 -0.50 -2.37 26.30
CA ASP A 172 -0.31 -2.48 27.75
C ASP A 172 0.19 -3.91 28.09
N ILE A 173 1.51 -4.09 28.11
CA ILE A 173 2.18 -5.40 28.18
C ILE A 173 2.11 -6.02 29.58
N ASP A 174 2.16 -5.18 30.62
CA ASP A 174 2.17 -5.59 32.03
C ASP A 174 0.87 -5.29 32.76
N ASN A 175 -0.16 -4.79 32.07
CA ASN A 175 -1.49 -4.47 32.57
C ASN A 175 -1.49 -3.42 33.70
N ASP A 176 -0.60 -2.43 33.59
CA ASP A 176 -0.54 -1.32 34.54
C ASP A 176 -1.35 -0.09 34.07
N GLY A 177 -1.84 -0.12 32.84
CA GLY A 177 -2.70 0.90 32.20
C GLY A 177 -1.92 1.90 31.34
N ASP A 178 -0.63 1.69 31.14
CA ASP A 178 0.22 2.47 30.25
C ASP A 178 0.49 1.70 28.95
N LEU A 179 0.71 2.40 27.84
CA LEU A 179 1.19 1.74 26.64
C LEU A 179 2.69 1.50 26.73
N ASP A 180 3.07 0.27 26.48
CA ASP A 180 4.43 -0.18 26.30
C ASP A 180 4.78 -0.34 24.84
N VAL A 181 6.07 -0.47 24.53
CA VAL A 181 6.55 -0.75 23.17
C VAL A 181 7.52 -1.93 23.18
N LEU A 182 7.22 -2.94 22.36
CA LEU A 182 8.18 -4.00 22.05
C LEU A 182 8.76 -3.77 20.67
N THR A 183 10.09 -3.72 20.57
CA THR A 183 10.82 -3.60 19.31
C THR A 183 11.85 -4.73 19.19
N PHE A 184 12.28 -5.02 17.97
CA PHE A 184 13.44 -5.88 17.79
C PHE A 184 14.74 -5.10 17.95
N GLY A 185 15.59 -5.61 18.83
CA GLY A 185 16.95 -5.14 18.99
C GLY A 185 17.90 -5.71 17.94
N GLN A 186 19.16 -5.28 17.97
CA GLN A 186 20.19 -5.73 17.02
C GLN A 186 20.54 -7.22 17.10
N ARG A 187 20.01 -7.97 18.06
CA ARG A 187 20.40 -9.35 18.37
C ARG A 187 19.29 -10.38 18.14
N ALA A 188 18.28 -10.10 17.37
CA ALA A 188 17.12 -10.98 17.22
C ALA A 188 16.41 -11.30 18.58
N THR A 189 16.47 -10.37 19.50
CA THR A 189 15.76 -10.37 20.79
C THR A 189 14.80 -9.19 20.84
N ILE A 190 13.76 -9.31 21.64
CA ILE A 190 12.79 -8.23 21.83
C ILE A 190 13.26 -7.30 22.95
N GLU A 191 13.33 -6.01 22.65
CA GLU A 191 13.53 -4.94 23.61
C GLU A 191 12.17 -4.47 24.14
N TRP A 192 12.02 -4.33 25.45
CA TRP A 192 10.82 -3.78 26.09
C TRP A 192 11.10 -2.37 26.59
N HIS A 193 10.35 -1.45 26.06
CA HIS A 193 10.31 -0.05 26.51
C HIS A 193 9.01 0.13 27.27
N GLU A 194 9.13 0.12 28.61
CA GLU A 194 8.04 0.27 29.58
C GLU A 194 7.53 1.71 29.59
N GLY A 195 6.22 1.90 29.53
CA GLY A 195 5.56 3.17 29.81
C GLY A 195 5.81 3.59 31.26
N LEU A 196 5.95 4.87 31.52
CA LEU A 196 6.25 5.36 32.87
C LEU A 196 5.13 6.21 33.45
N THR A 197 4.21 6.64 32.62
CA THR A 197 3.19 7.62 32.99
C THR A 197 1.87 7.25 32.37
N PRO A 198 0.82 7.03 33.15
CA PRO A 198 -0.51 6.80 32.62
C PRO A 198 -0.90 7.88 31.60
N ASN A 199 -1.34 7.44 30.45
CA ASN A 199 -1.73 8.32 29.34
C ASN A 199 -0.61 9.23 28.82
N GLY A 200 0.65 8.73 28.81
CA GLY A 200 1.83 9.48 28.42
C GLY A 200 2.68 8.83 27.33
N LEU A 201 3.74 9.52 26.93
CA LEU A 201 4.71 9.07 25.94
C LEU A 201 6.13 9.03 26.52
N ASP A 202 6.24 8.79 27.80
CA ASP A 202 7.50 8.67 28.54
C ASP A 202 7.85 7.20 28.71
N PHE A 203 8.97 6.76 28.17
CA PHE A 203 9.39 5.35 28.15
C PHE A 203 10.75 5.15 28.82
N ALA A 204 10.93 3.96 29.41
CA ALA A 204 12.24 3.47 29.83
C ALA A 204 12.49 2.06 29.30
N MET A 205 13.70 1.82 28.80
CA MET A 205 14.11 0.47 28.42
C MET A 205 14.24 -0.39 29.67
N ASN A 206 13.29 -1.32 29.85
CA ASN A 206 13.26 -2.26 30.96
C ASN A 206 14.23 -3.42 30.72
N THR A 207 14.17 -4.03 29.53
CA THR A 207 15.05 -5.14 29.16
C THR A 207 15.32 -5.18 27.66
N THR A 208 16.46 -5.70 27.27
CA THR A 208 16.82 -6.00 25.87
C THR A 208 16.53 -7.44 25.47
N CYS A 209 15.84 -8.20 26.31
CA CYS A 209 15.46 -9.58 26.05
C CYS A 209 14.16 -9.93 26.80
N TRP A 210 13.08 -9.28 26.39
CA TRP A 210 11.76 -9.59 26.88
C TRP A 210 11.35 -11.01 26.47
N GLY A 211 10.68 -11.75 27.35
CA GLY A 211 10.28 -13.12 27.09
C GLY A 211 11.42 -14.15 27.14
N ARG A 212 12.68 -13.74 27.27
CA ARG A 212 13.87 -14.59 27.37
C ARG A 212 14.05 -15.59 26.23
N PHE A 213 13.81 -15.16 25.01
CA PHE A 213 14.03 -15.95 23.82
C PHE A 213 14.86 -15.20 22.78
N GLU A 214 15.41 -15.96 21.83
CA GLU A 214 16.05 -15.42 20.63
C GLU A 214 15.44 -16.09 19.40
N GLU A 215 15.22 -15.34 18.33
CA GLU A 215 14.83 -15.89 17.03
C GLU A 215 15.95 -16.66 16.36
N GLY A 216 15.61 -17.74 15.69
CA GLY A 216 16.57 -18.55 14.94
C GLY A 216 16.96 -17.89 13.64
N LEU A 217 18.25 -17.60 13.42
CA LEU A 217 18.76 -16.97 12.20
C LEU A 217 18.55 -17.79 10.90
N ASN A 218 18.44 -19.10 11.01
CA ASN A 218 18.34 -20.01 9.87
C ASN A 218 17.16 -21.00 9.99
N SER A 219 16.28 -20.77 10.94
CA SER A 219 15.10 -21.60 11.16
C SER A 219 14.00 -20.74 11.77
N ASN A 220 12.76 -20.95 11.34
CA ASN A 220 11.60 -20.32 11.95
C ASN A 220 11.29 -20.97 13.31
N ASP A 221 12.26 -20.92 14.22
CA ASP A 221 12.20 -21.50 15.54
C ASP A 221 12.75 -20.50 16.57
N LEU A 222 12.29 -20.59 17.81
CA LEU A 222 12.73 -19.74 18.91
C LEU A 222 13.61 -20.53 19.87
N ALA A 223 14.77 -19.99 20.23
CA ALA A 223 15.58 -20.52 21.31
C ALA A 223 15.04 -19.97 22.64
N LEU A 224 14.26 -20.76 23.37
CA LEU A 224 13.74 -20.40 24.66
C LEU A 224 14.84 -20.41 25.74
N ASP A 225 14.72 -19.54 26.76
CA ASP A 225 15.68 -19.36 27.87
C ASP A 225 17.11 -18.98 27.39
N ALA A 226 17.19 -18.28 26.25
CA ALA A 226 18.46 -18.02 25.58
C ALA A 226 19.27 -16.86 26.20
N CYS A 227 18.62 -15.91 26.87
CA CYS A 227 19.25 -14.71 27.40
C CYS A 227 19.85 -14.84 28.80
N GLN A 228 20.24 -16.03 29.22
CA GLN A 228 20.87 -16.24 30.53
C GLN A 228 22.22 -15.51 30.61
N GLY A 229 22.27 -14.41 31.37
CA GLY A 229 23.47 -13.63 31.61
C GLY A 229 23.49 -12.20 31.06
N VAL A 230 22.45 -11.75 30.40
CA VAL A 230 22.29 -10.35 29.95
C VAL A 230 21.75 -9.48 31.11
N GLN A 231 22.46 -9.52 32.27
CA GLN A 231 22.31 -8.51 33.30
C GLN A 231 23.49 -7.54 33.20
N LYS A 232 23.27 -6.42 32.59
CA LYS A 232 24.05 -5.22 32.37
C LYS A 232 24.62 -5.06 30.97
N MET A 233 24.15 -3.97 30.35
CA MET A 233 24.76 -3.42 29.13
C MET A 233 26.24 -3.12 29.38
N GLU A 234 27.13 -4.02 28.99
CA GLU A 234 28.47 -3.65 28.58
C GLU A 234 28.47 -3.69 27.05
N PHE A 235 28.59 -2.53 26.41
CA PHE A 235 28.88 -2.40 25.00
C PHE A 235 30.20 -3.12 24.70
N SER A 236 30.13 -4.39 24.42
CA SER A 236 31.25 -5.18 23.93
C SER A 236 31.04 -5.39 22.42
N GLU A 237 31.79 -4.62 21.63
CA GLU A 237 31.87 -4.72 20.16
C GLU A 237 32.39 -6.08 19.65
N LYS A 238 32.26 -7.15 20.39
CA LYS A 238 32.77 -8.46 20.00
C LYS A 238 31.66 -9.49 20.01
N ASN A 239 31.00 -9.56 18.96
CA ASN A 239 30.36 -10.66 18.21
C ASN A 239 29.15 -10.07 17.48
N ALA A 240 29.38 -9.56 16.28
CA ALA A 240 28.34 -9.38 15.30
C ALA A 240 27.88 -10.81 14.85
N GLY A 241 27.16 -11.46 15.70
CA GLY A 241 26.28 -12.55 15.32
C GLY A 241 25.13 -11.93 14.54
N GLY A 242 24.75 -12.47 13.43
CA GLY A 242 23.89 -12.00 12.38
C GLY A 242 22.98 -10.81 12.72
N ALA A 243 22.98 -9.81 11.85
CA ALA A 243 22.05 -8.70 11.97
C ALA A 243 20.62 -9.27 11.88
N HIS A 244 19.72 -8.79 12.74
CA HIS A 244 18.29 -9.00 12.61
C HIS A 244 17.84 -8.62 11.19
N ALA A 245 17.13 -9.54 10.52
CA ALA A 245 16.78 -9.38 9.11
C ALA A 245 15.45 -8.62 8.89
N GLY A 246 14.58 -8.60 9.90
CA GLY A 246 13.27 -7.98 9.93
C GLY A 246 12.23 -8.91 10.56
N SER A 247 11.44 -8.40 11.50
CA SER A 247 10.35 -9.15 12.16
C SER A 247 9.17 -8.27 12.51
N THR A 248 8.01 -8.90 12.68
CA THR A 248 6.78 -8.29 13.15
C THR A 248 6.37 -8.89 14.47
N VAL A 249 5.86 -8.07 15.38
CA VAL A 249 5.41 -8.49 16.71
C VAL A 249 3.97 -8.08 16.90
N LEU A 250 3.12 -9.04 17.27
CA LEU A 250 1.78 -8.79 17.79
C LEU A 250 1.68 -9.38 19.20
N THR A 251 1.23 -8.58 20.14
CA THR A 251 0.93 -8.99 21.52
C THR A 251 -0.53 -9.32 21.68
N LEU A 252 -0.84 -10.43 22.33
CA LEU A 252 -2.19 -10.82 22.72
C LEU A 252 -2.13 -11.95 23.74
N ASN A 253 -3.26 -12.26 24.38
CA ASN A 253 -3.38 -13.45 25.23
C ASN A 253 -3.96 -14.60 24.38
N LEU A 254 -3.19 -15.65 24.17
CA LEU A 254 -3.56 -16.78 23.30
C LEU A 254 -4.18 -17.97 24.03
N ASN A 255 -4.07 -18.02 25.36
CA ASN A 255 -4.37 -19.23 26.14
C ASN A 255 -5.29 -18.99 27.36
N GLY A 256 -5.72 -17.75 27.61
CA GLY A 256 -6.64 -17.37 28.68
C GLY A 256 -6.02 -17.25 30.07
N ASP A 257 -4.70 -17.15 30.17
CA ASP A 257 -3.97 -17.12 31.46
C ASP A 257 -3.69 -15.72 32.00
N THR A 258 -4.12 -14.67 31.32
CA THR A 258 -3.90 -13.25 31.67
C THR A 258 -2.48 -12.71 31.41
N LEU A 259 -1.57 -13.50 30.89
CA LEU A 259 -0.23 -13.07 30.51
C LEU A 259 -0.21 -12.70 29.02
N THR A 260 0.66 -11.79 28.69
CA THR A 260 0.85 -11.35 27.30
C THR A 260 1.72 -12.34 26.55
N ASP A 261 1.14 -13.02 25.55
CA ASP A 261 1.82 -13.87 24.57
C ASP A 261 2.20 -13.06 23.34
N VAL A 262 2.99 -13.63 22.43
CA VAL A 262 3.34 -12.97 21.16
C VAL A 262 3.15 -13.86 19.95
N LEU A 263 2.76 -13.24 18.85
CA LEU A 263 2.89 -13.76 17.49
C LEU A 263 4.02 -13.02 16.78
N LEU A 264 4.87 -13.79 16.12
CA LEU A 264 6.04 -13.29 15.40
C LEU A 264 5.96 -13.70 13.94
N GLY A 265 6.27 -12.75 13.05
CA GLY A 265 6.53 -13.02 11.64
C GLY A 265 7.96 -12.62 11.32
N ASP A 266 8.68 -13.44 10.56
CA ASP A 266 10.08 -13.21 10.17
C ASP A 266 10.19 -13.05 8.65
N VAL A 267 11.08 -12.17 8.22
CA VAL A 267 11.30 -11.83 6.81
C VAL A 267 11.71 -13.03 5.94
N SER A 268 12.26 -14.07 6.54
CA SER A 268 12.79 -15.23 5.83
C SER A 268 11.83 -16.41 5.79
N PHE A 269 10.67 -16.34 6.47
CA PHE A 269 9.77 -17.48 6.64
C PHE A 269 8.33 -17.14 6.27
N THR A 270 7.55 -18.20 6.01
CA THR A 270 6.19 -18.10 5.48
C THR A 270 5.10 -18.18 6.55
N ASN A 271 5.45 -18.61 7.76
CA ASN A 271 4.48 -18.87 8.83
C ASN A 271 4.74 -18.03 10.07
N LEU A 272 3.68 -17.78 10.81
CA LEU A 272 3.75 -17.16 12.12
C LEU A 272 4.26 -18.14 13.17
N VAL A 273 4.97 -17.61 14.17
CA VAL A 273 5.38 -18.32 15.37
C VAL A 273 4.69 -17.71 16.58
N ALA A 274 3.99 -18.53 17.35
CA ALA A 274 3.46 -18.13 18.65
C ALA A 274 4.45 -18.49 19.77
N ALA A 275 4.67 -17.58 20.72
CA ALA A 275 5.39 -17.88 21.96
C ALA A 275 4.49 -17.56 23.16
N PHE A 276 4.36 -18.56 24.05
CA PHE A 276 3.45 -18.51 25.19
C PHE A 276 4.20 -18.14 26.47
N ASN A 277 3.73 -17.08 27.13
CA ASN A 277 4.29 -16.58 28.37
C ASN A 277 3.84 -17.44 29.55
N GLY A 278 4.77 -18.12 30.21
CA GLY A 278 4.51 -18.88 31.45
C GLY A 278 5.22 -18.26 32.65
N GLY A 279 5.67 -17.00 32.56
CA GLY A 279 6.39 -16.27 33.59
C GLY A 279 5.48 -15.52 34.54
N HIS A 280 5.74 -14.23 34.68
CA HIS A 280 4.97 -13.30 35.50
C HIS A 280 4.68 -12.04 34.67
N ILE A 281 3.66 -11.28 35.04
CA ILE A 281 3.23 -10.09 34.33
C ILE A 281 4.40 -9.08 34.17
N ASP A 282 5.14 -8.82 35.24
CA ASP A 282 6.31 -7.89 35.24
C ASP A 282 7.61 -8.57 34.76
N SER A 283 7.58 -9.82 34.35
CA SER A 283 8.77 -10.60 34.00
C SER A 283 8.41 -11.76 33.08
N ALA A 284 8.22 -11.44 31.82
CA ALA A 284 7.87 -12.43 30.82
C ALA A 284 8.95 -13.52 30.66
N TYR A 285 8.48 -14.75 30.51
CA TYR A 285 9.29 -15.93 30.24
C TYR A 285 8.53 -16.86 29.29
N MET A 286 8.92 -16.92 28.03
CA MET A 286 8.30 -17.82 27.08
C MET A 286 8.62 -19.26 27.44
N SER A 287 7.59 -19.98 27.88
CA SER A 287 7.70 -21.36 28.37
C SER A 287 7.45 -22.41 27.29
N SER A 288 6.73 -22.04 26.24
CA SER A 288 6.44 -22.89 25.10
C SER A 288 6.24 -22.07 23.83
N LYS A 289 6.22 -22.72 22.69
CA LYS A 289 6.06 -22.12 21.37
C LYS A 289 5.28 -23.03 20.43
N ASP A 290 4.64 -22.42 19.43
CA ASP A 290 4.07 -23.07 18.25
C ASP A 290 4.67 -22.42 17.01
N THR A 291 5.45 -23.17 16.23
CA THR A 291 6.15 -22.67 15.05
C THR A 291 5.34 -22.77 13.76
N LEU A 292 4.08 -23.20 13.85
CA LEU A 292 3.15 -23.34 12.72
C LEU A 292 1.78 -22.79 13.10
N PHE A 293 1.77 -21.54 13.59
CA PHE A 293 0.55 -20.93 14.10
C PHE A 293 -0.33 -20.32 12.97
N PRO A 294 -1.68 -20.40 13.05
CA PRO A 294 -2.46 -21.25 13.98
C PRO A 294 -2.32 -22.73 13.65
N THR A 295 -2.16 -23.60 14.65
CA THR A 295 -1.93 -25.04 14.45
C THR A 295 -3.02 -25.72 13.60
N SER A 296 -4.27 -25.23 13.67
CA SER A 296 -5.40 -25.79 12.90
C SER A 296 -5.28 -25.54 11.40
N ILE A 297 -4.84 -24.33 11.01
CA ILE A 297 -4.68 -23.88 9.64
C ILE A 297 -3.44 -22.96 9.61
N PRO A 298 -2.22 -23.54 9.50
CA PRO A 298 -1.01 -22.74 9.58
C PRO A 298 -0.94 -21.63 8.53
N THR A 299 -0.50 -20.45 8.94
CA THR A 299 -0.17 -19.37 8.02
C THR A 299 0.90 -19.84 7.04
N ASN A 300 0.74 -19.49 5.77
CA ASN A 300 1.69 -19.79 4.71
C ASN A 300 1.70 -18.63 3.69
N ILE A 301 2.04 -17.44 4.16
CA ILE A 301 2.23 -16.25 3.32
C ILE A 301 3.70 -16.19 2.93
N GLU A 302 3.98 -16.25 1.63
CA GLU A 302 5.35 -16.24 1.16
C GLU A 302 6.01 -14.90 1.47
N TYR A 303 7.10 -14.96 2.22
CA TYR A 303 7.87 -13.85 2.77
C TYR A 303 7.12 -12.91 3.72
N PHE A 304 7.57 -12.93 4.95
CA PHE A 304 7.35 -11.93 5.96
C PHE A 304 5.87 -11.70 6.32
N PRO A 305 5.19 -12.70 6.90
CA PRO A 305 3.83 -12.50 7.40
C PRO A 305 3.81 -11.47 8.54
N ALA A 306 2.85 -10.54 8.52
CA ALA A 306 2.55 -9.62 9.60
C ALA A 306 1.14 -9.91 10.13
N ALA A 307 1.00 -9.93 11.45
CA ALA A 307 -0.26 -10.25 12.12
C ALA A 307 -0.88 -9.00 12.75
N PHE A 308 -2.22 -8.87 12.69
CA PHE A 308 -3.02 -7.81 13.29
C PHE A 308 -4.22 -8.46 13.98
N TYR A 309 -4.75 -7.82 15.04
CA TYR A 309 -5.83 -8.40 15.83
C TYR A 309 -6.93 -7.36 16.04
N GLU A 310 -7.95 -7.42 15.19
CA GLU A 310 -9.05 -6.44 15.12
C GLU A 310 -10.39 -7.17 14.90
N ASP A 311 -11.48 -6.68 15.49
CA ASP A 311 -12.84 -7.16 15.22
C ASP A 311 -13.26 -6.69 13.82
N VAL A 312 -13.37 -7.61 12.86
CA VAL A 312 -13.69 -7.26 11.48
C VAL A 312 -14.96 -7.92 10.96
N ASP A 313 -15.59 -8.80 11.73
CA ASP A 313 -16.89 -9.42 11.41
C ASP A 313 -18.05 -8.89 12.27
N PHE A 314 -17.78 -7.88 13.13
CA PHE A 314 -18.75 -7.16 13.96
C PHE A 314 -19.36 -7.98 15.10
N ASP A 315 -18.70 -9.03 15.53
CA ASP A 315 -19.16 -9.86 16.66
C ASP A 315 -18.61 -9.36 18.01
N SER A 316 -17.79 -8.32 18.03
CA SER A 316 -17.11 -7.71 19.17
C SER A 316 -15.96 -8.56 19.74
N ILE A 317 -15.51 -9.57 19.03
CA ILE A 317 -14.35 -10.38 19.36
C ILE A 317 -13.29 -10.14 18.28
N PRO A 318 -12.07 -9.73 18.61
CA PRO A 318 -11.06 -9.51 17.60
C PRO A 318 -10.69 -10.79 16.85
N ASP A 319 -10.52 -10.66 15.54
CA ASP A 319 -10.06 -11.67 14.62
C ASP A 319 -8.57 -11.52 14.32
N LEU A 320 -7.94 -12.58 13.82
CA LEU A 320 -6.55 -12.52 13.38
C LEU A 320 -6.49 -12.24 11.88
N LEU A 321 -5.93 -11.09 11.53
CA LEU A 321 -5.60 -10.72 10.16
C LEU A 321 -4.12 -10.95 9.91
N VAL A 322 -3.78 -11.52 8.76
CA VAL A 322 -2.38 -11.76 8.38
C VAL A 322 -2.17 -11.32 6.94
N ALA A 323 -1.13 -10.52 6.72
CA ALA A 323 -0.77 -10.03 5.40
C ALA A 323 0.75 -10.08 5.17
N PRO A 324 1.24 -10.08 3.94
CA PRO A 324 2.68 -9.95 3.67
C PRO A 324 3.18 -8.56 4.08
N ASN A 325 4.42 -8.47 4.54
CA ASN A 325 5.06 -7.22 4.94
C ASN A 325 6.29 -6.85 4.08
N LEU A 326 6.52 -7.58 2.99
CA LEU A 326 7.66 -7.34 2.09
C LEU A 326 7.24 -7.41 0.63
N ASN A 327 7.75 -6.46 -0.17
CA ASN A 327 7.59 -6.45 -1.61
C ASN A 327 8.16 -7.72 -2.24
N GLY A 328 7.51 -8.24 -3.26
CA GLY A 328 7.94 -9.48 -3.91
C GLY A 328 7.36 -10.74 -3.28
N SER A 329 6.39 -10.59 -2.40
CA SER A 329 5.53 -11.65 -1.88
C SER A 329 4.26 -11.81 -2.74
N ILE A 330 3.30 -12.59 -2.25
CA ILE A 330 1.97 -12.70 -2.87
C ILE A 330 1.31 -11.32 -2.92
N ASN A 331 0.69 -10.99 -4.03
CA ASN A 331 0.02 -9.72 -4.30
C ASN A 331 -1.43 -9.87 -4.74
N GLN A 332 -1.97 -11.07 -4.64
CA GLN A 332 -3.39 -11.41 -4.77
C GLN A 332 -3.74 -12.43 -3.68
N GLY A 333 -4.94 -12.36 -3.11
CA GLY A 333 -5.32 -13.19 -1.98
C GLY A 333 -4.33 -13.05 -0.82
N ASN A 334 -3.96 -11.83 -0.49
CA ASN A 334 -2.89 -11.46 0.41
C ASN A 334 -3.37 -10.83 1.73
N ALA A 335 -4.66 -10.72 1.93
CA ALA A 335 -5.28 -10.29 3.18
C ALA A 335 -6.02 -11.48 3.80
N TRP A 336 -5.35 -12.20 4.70
CA TRP A 336 -5.88 -13.42 5.31
C TRP A 336 -6.61 -13.10 6.60
N LEU A 337 -7.86 -13.54 6.70
CA LEU A 337 -8.69 -13.43 7.89
C LEU A 337 -8.90 -14.82 8.51
N TYR A 338 -8.45 -14.98 9.74
CA TYR A 338 -8.77 -16.11 10.60
C TYR A 338 -9.84 -15.66 11.58
N GLN A 339 -11.06 -16.09 11.35
CA GLN A 339 -12.19 -15.78 12.23
C GLN A 339 -11.99 -16.40 13.61
N ASN A 340 -12.15 -15.60 14.65
CA ASN A 340 -12.04 -16.03 16.03
C ASN A 340 -13.40 -16.47 16.58
N THR A 341 -13.58 -17.76 16.75
CA THR A 341 -14.81 -18.36 17.34
C THR A 341 -14.68 -18.62 18.85
N GLY A 342 -13.56 -18.20 19.45
CA GLY A 342 -13.27 -18.30 20.86
C GLY A 342 -13.61 -17.04 21.64
N ALA A 343 -12.73 -16.63 22.52
CA ALA A 343 -12.81 -15.37 23.24
C ALA A 343 -11.59 -14.50 22.90
N SER A 344 -11.66 -13.19 23.11
CA SER A 344 -10.55 -12.27 22.81
C SER A 344 -9.24 -12.62 23.51
N ASN A 345 -9.32 -13.23 24.70
CA ASN A 345 -8.15 -13.67 25.48
C ASN A 345 -7.87 -15.19 25.41
N ASN A 346 -8.61 -15.92 24.62
CA ASN A 346 -8.43 -17.36 24.36
C ASN A 346 -8.99 -17.70 22.98
N PRO A 347 -8.35 -17.18 21.91
CA PRO A 347 -8.88 -17.26 20.57
C PRO A 347 -8.86 -18.68 20.00
N VAL A 348 -9.84 -18.98 19.17
CA VAL A 348 -9.94 -20.23 18.41
C VAL A 348 -10.13 -19.87 16.94
N PHE A 349 -9.08 -19.96 16.16
CA PHE A 349 -9.07 -19.68 14.74
C PHE A 349 -9.48 -20.92 13.95
N ALA A 350 -10.75 -20.97 13.53
CA ALA A 350 -11.39 -22.17 12.99
C ALA A 350 -11.58 -22.14 11.47
N SER A 351 -11.56 -20.96 10.86
CA SER A 351 -11.74 -20.75 9.42
C SER A 351 -10.72 -19.76 8.89
N LEU A 352 -10.43 -19.86 7.60
CA LEU A 352 -9.56 -18.95 6.89
C LEU A 352 -10.29 -18.44 5.65
N ASP A 353 -10.38 -17.10 5.54
CA ASP A 353 -10.60 -16.38 4.29
C ASP A 353 -9.26 -15.77 3.87
N SER A 354 -8.78 -16.12 2.68
CA SER A 354 -7.47 -15.65 2.21
C SER A 354 -7.52 -14.36 1.39
N SER A 355 -8.69 -13.76 1.25
CA SER A 355 -8.92 -12.61 0.37
C SER A 355 -9.81 -11.53 0.99
N PHE A 356 -9.81 -11.42 2.31
CA PHE A 356 -10.61 -10.45 3.05
C PHE A 356 -10.52 -9.04 2.44
N LEU A 357 -11.65 -8.47 2.03
CA LEU A 357 -11.81 -7.21 1.30
C LEU A 357 -11.28 -7.20 -0.14
N VAL A 358 -10.15 -7.87 -0.43
CA VAL A 358 -9.50 -7.78 -1.75
C VAL A 358 -10.24 -8.56 -2.84
N ASP A 359 -11.05 -9.55 -2.48
CA ASP A 359 -11.96 -10.26 -3.40
C ASP A 359 -13.14 -9.40 -3.88
N GLU A 360 -13.46 -8.33 -3.16
CA GLU A 360 -14.45 -7.32 -3.54
C GLU A 360 -13.88 -6.22 -4.47
N MET A 361 -12.60 -6.31 -4.85
CA MET A 361 -11.87 -5.32 -5.65
C MET A 361 -11.47 -5.89 -7.02
N ILE A 362 -11.28 -5.01 -8.01
CA ILE A 362 -10.52 -5.38 -9.21
C ILE A 362 -9.06 -5.51 -8.80
N ASP A 363 -8.59 -6.75 -8.67
CA ASP A 363 -7.22 -7.05 -8.27
C ASP A 363 -6.50 -7.90 -9.33
N LEU A 364 -5.55 -7.29 -10.03
CA LEU A 364 -4.65 -7.93 -10.99
C LEU A 364 -3.22 -8.07 -10.45
N GLY A 365 -3.06 -8.01 -9.15
CA GLY A 365 -1.79 -7.81 -8.48
C GLY A 365 -1.43 -6.32 -8.39
N SER A 366 -0.16 -5.97 -8.38
CA SER A 366 0.29 -4.59 -8.21
C SER A 366 0.11 -3.75 -9.48
N THR A 367 0.08 -2.42 -9.32
CA THR A 367 0.19 -1.43 -10.42
C THR A 367 -0.91 -1.50 -11.48
N ALA A 368 -2.19 -1.50 -11.08
CA ALA A 368 -3.31 -1.50 -12.03
C ALA A 368 -3.23 -0.33 -13.05
N ARG A 369 -3.41 -0.65 -14.34
CA ARG A 369 -3.35 0.25 -15.49
C ARG A 369 -4.67 0.17 -16.28
N PRO A 370 -5.69 0.97 -15.94
CA PRO A 370 -6.96 0.97 -16.67
C PRO A 370 -6.88 1.77 -17.97
N ALA A 371 -7.59 1.30 -18.99
CA ALA A 371 -7.88 2.03 -20.21
C ALA A 371 -9.37 1.85 -20.58
N LEU A 372 -10.01 2.94 -21.01
CA LEU A 372 -11.38 2.91 -21.49
C LEU A 372 -11.38 3.00 -23.01
N VAL A 373 -12.20 2.17 -23.65
CA VAL A 373 -12.33 2.09 -25.11
C VAL A 373 -13.70 1.53 -25.47
N ASP A 374 -14.34 2.09 -26.49
CA ASP A 374 -15.56 1.53 -27.10
C ASP A 374 -15.12 0.46 -28.12
N LEU A 375 -15.11 -0.82 -27.71
CA LEU A 375 -14.56 -1.92 -28.51
C LEU A 375 -15.50 -2.46 -29.57
N ASP A 376 -16.80 -2.37 -29.33
CA ASP A 376 -17.82 -2.93 -30.22
C ASP A 376 -18.71 -1.86 -30.89
N PHE A 377 -18.36 -0.59 -30.66
CA PHE A 377 -19.01 0.61 -31.21
C PHE A 377 -20.52 0.69 -30.93
N ASP A 378 -20.91 0.26 -29.77
CA ASP A 378 -22.27 0.42 -29.27
C ASP A 378 -22.54 1.80 -28.64
N GLY A 379 -21.47 2.58 -28.45
CA GLY A 379 -21.46 3.93 -27.86
C GLY A 379 -21.14 3.93 -26.37
N ASP A 380 -20.81 2.81 -25.79
CA ASP A 380 -20.44 2.62 -24.40
C ASP A 380 -18.96 2.25 -24.28
N TYR A 381 -18.26 2.77 -23.26
CA TYR A 381 -16.85 2.43 -23.06
C TYR A 381 -16.72 1.15 -22.26
N ASP A 382 -15.95 0.20 -22.78
CA ASP A 382 -15.43 -0.96 -22.07
C ASP A 382 -14.20 -0.59 -21.23
N LEU A 383 -13.88 -1.41 -20.23
CA LEU A 383 -12.72 -1.24 -19.39
C LEU A 383 -11.71 -2.37 -19.61
N VAL A 384 -10.51 -2.00 -20.04
CA VAL A 384 -9.37 -2.94 -20.11
C VAL A 384 -8.37 -2.58 -19.03
N VAL A 385 -8.01 -3.56 -18.19
CA VAL A 385 -7.07 -3.33 -17.08
C VAL A 385 -5.85 -4.23 -17.27
N GLY A 386 -4.68 -3.61 -17.28
CA GLY A 386 -3.38 -4.28 -17.17
C GLY A 386 -2.73 -4.03 -15.81
N GLY A 387 -1.51 -4.50 -15.63
CA GLY A 387 -0.75 -4.30 -14.41
C GLY A 387 0.46 -5.21 -14.34
N LYS A 388 1.08 -5.28 -13.16
CA LYS A 388 2.25 -6.12 -12.92
C LYS A 388 1.93 -7.61 -13.04
N GLY A 389 0.71 -7.99 -12.72
CA GLY A 389 0.24 -9.36 -12.76
C GLY A 389 0.38 -10.11 -11.45
N ALA A 390 -0.18 -11.32 -11.43
CA ALA A 390 -0.19 -12.19 -10.26
C ALA A 390 1.20 -12.74 -9.94
N TYR A 391 1.56 -12.74 -8.68
CA TYR A 391 2.77 -13.38 -8.16
C TYR A 391 2.74 -14.90 -8.41
N LEU A 392 3.83 -15.45 -8.92
CA LEU A 392 4.01 -16.89 -9.14
C LEU A 392 5.13 -17.48 -8.26
N ALA A 393 6.23 -16.74 -8.14
CA ALA A 393 7.41 -17.11 -7.38
C ALA A 393 8.28 -15.85 -7.19
N PRO A 394 9.30 -15.89 -6.32
CA PRO A 394 10.20 -14.75 -6.10
C PRO A 394 10.70 -14.11 -7.39
N GLY A 395 10.34 -12.85 -7.62
CA GLY A 395 10.72 -12.10 -8.80
C GLY A 395 10.07 -12.55 -10.11
N THR A 396 8.99 -13.32 -10.04
CA THR A 396 8.26 -13.82 -11.23
C THR A 396 6.77 -13.53 -11.07
N TYR A 397 6.22 -12.79 -12.04
CA TYR A 397 4.81 -12.45 -12.11
C TYR A 397 4.23 -12.87 -13.45
N LYS A 398 2.94 -13.12 -13.48
CA LYS A 398 2.20 -13.37 -14.73
C LYS A 398 1.23 -12.23 -14.98
N SER A 399 1.59 -11.36 -15.89
CA SER A 399 0.72 -10.27 -16.35
C SER A 399 -0.20 -10.73 -17.46
N SER A 400 -1.39 -10.16 -17.47
CA SER A 400 -2.38 -10.28 -18.54
C SER A 400 -3.20 -9.00 -18.62
N LEU A 401 -3.99 -8.85 -19.67
CA LEU A 401 -5.01 -7.81 -19.75
C LEU A 401 -6.37 -8.42 -19.44
N HIS A 402 -7.11 -7.80 -18.52
CA HIS A 402 -8.49 -8.17 -18.24
C HIS A 402 -9.44 -7.25 -18.97
N LEU A 403 -10.40 -7.82 -19.69
CA LEU A 403 -11.47 -7.08 -20.33
C LEU A 403 -12.74 -7.19 -19.50
N TYR A 404 -13.26 -6.06 -19.13
CA TYR A 404 -14.58 -5.87 -18.55
C TYR A 404 -15.47 -5.17 -19.57
N THR A 405 -16.39 -5.92 -20.14
CA THR A 405 -17.35 -5.39 -21.14
C THR A 405 -18.44 -4.60 -20.43
N ASN A 406 -18.75 -3.41 -20.92
CA ASN A 406 -19.86 -2.62 -20.44
C ASN A 406 -21.18 -3.19 -20.98
N VAL A 407 -21.96 -3.82 -20.13
CA VAL A 407 -23.28 -4.37 -20.48
C VAL A 407 -24.42 -3.42 -20.07
N GLY A 408 -24.08 -2.26 -19.54
CA GLY A 408 -24.99 -1.21 -19.12
C GLY A 408 -25.24 -0.17 -20.20
N THR A 409 -24.95 1.10 -19.90
CA THR A 409 -25.05 2.24 -20.83
C THR A 409 -23.97 3.26 -20.51
N ASN A 410 -23.62 4.13 -21.44
CA ASN A 410 -22.63 5.21 -21.24
C ASN A 410 -22.94 6.13 -20.02
N THR A 411 -24.19 6.24 -19.62
CA THR A 411 -24.62 7.05 -18.45
C THR A 411 -24.86 6.23 -17.19
N SER A 412 -24.91 4.92 -17.29
CA SER A 412 -25.06 3.96 -16.21
C SER A 412 -24.30 2.68 -16.56
N PRO A 413 -22.97 2.74 -16.55
CA PRO A 413 -22.15 1.60 -16.92
C PRO A 413 -22.30 0.45 -15.93
N GLU A 414 -22.24 -0.77 -16.45
CA GLU A 414 -22.18 -2.02 -15.71
C GLU A 414 -21.12 -2.91 -16.37
N PHE A 415 -20.02 -3.16 -15.69
CA PHE A 415 -18.89 -3.89 -16.25
C PHE A 415 -18.94 -5.36 -15.87
N GLU A 416 -18.88 -6.24 -16.86
CA GLU A 416 -18.79 -7.69 -16.68
C GLU A 416 -17.41 -8.18 -17.12
N LEU A 417 -16.69 -8.90 -16.23
CA LEU A 417 -15.41 -9.53 -16.58
C LEU A 417 -15.65 -10.64 -17.61
N THR A 418 -15.32 -10.37 -18.87
CA THR A 418 -15.55 -11.28 -19.99
C THR A 418 -14.29 -12.00 -20.47
N ASN A 419 -13.09 -11.44 -20.16
CA ASN A 419 -11.84 -12.07 -20.58
C ASN A 419 -10.70 -11.73 -19.59
N THR A 420 -9.98 -12.74 -19.08
CA THR A 420 -8.86 -12.60 -18.16
C THR A 420 -7.47 -12.64 -18.82
N ASP A 421 -7.41 -12.84 -20.13
CA ASP A 421 -6.18 -12.76 -20.93
C ASP A 421 -6.51 -12.19 -22.32
N TYR A 422 -7.01 -10.95 -22.32
CA TYR A 422 -7.42 -10.25 -23.52
C TYR A 422 -6.25 -10.11 -24.49
N VAL A 423 -6.52 -10.31 -25.78
CA VAL A 423 -5.56 -10.40 -26.90
C VAL A 423 -4.45 -11.43 -26.68
N ASN A 424 -4.62 -12.38 -25.76
CA ASN A 424 -3.60 -13.34 -25.34
C ASN A 424 -2.28 -12.66 -24.90
N ALA A 425 -2.35 -11.54 -24.24
CA ALA A 425 -1.17 -10.78 -23.79
C ALA A 425 -0.28 -11.60 -22.87
N GLY A 426 -0.87 -12.32 -21.90
CA GLY A 426 -0.15 -13.22 -21.02
C GLY A 426 0.42 -14.44 -21.72
N PHE A 427 -0.28 -14.98 -22.71
CA PHE A 427 0.21 -16.09 -23.54
C PHE A 427 1.41 -15.67 -24.42
N ASN A 428 1.40 -14.46 -24.97
CA ASN A 428 2.48 -13.90 -25.78
C ASN A 428 3.71 -13.52 -24.95
N ASN A 429 3.63 -13.61 -23.61
CA ASN A 429 4.73 -13.34 -22.68
C ASN A 429 5.38 -11.97 -22.90
N LEU A 430 4.54 -10.92 -22.94
CA LEU A 430 4.99 -9.53 -23.14
C LEU A 430 5.79 -8.95 -21.96
N GLY A 431 5.90 -9.68 -20.86
CA GLY A 431 6.58 -9.26 -19.65
C GLY A 431 5.60 -8.88 -18.54
N GLU A 432 6.07 -8.07 -17.62
CA GLU A 432 5.33 -7.57 -16.45
C GLU A 432 4.88 -6.13 -16.66
N ASP A 433 3.94 -5.66 -15.82
CA ASP A 433 3.47 -4.26 -15.74
C ASP A 433 2.88 -3.77 -17.07
N LEU A 434 1.95 -4.54 -17.60
CA LEU A 434 1.31 -4.23 -18.89
C LEU A 434 0.41 -2.99 -18.77
N SER A 435 0.61 -2.03 -19.69
CA SER A 435 -0.12 -0.75 -19.73
C SER A 435 -0.78 -0.58 -21.11
N PRO A 436 -2.10 -0.79 -21.23
CA PRO A 436 -2.82 -0.67 -22.51
C PRO A 436 -3.12 0.79 -22.88
N ALA A 437 -3.07 1.09 -24.18
CA ALA A 437 -3.58 2.34 -24.77
C ALA A 437 -4.22 2.03 -26.14
N PHE A 438 -5.40 2.59 -26.40
CA PHE A 438 -6.16 2.33 -27.60
C PHE A 438 -6.29 3.58 -28.46
N GLY A 439 -6.29 3.38 -29.80
CA GLY A 439 -6.52 4.43 -30.79
C GLY A 439 -6.34 3.93 -32.22
N ASP A 440 -7.01 4.56 -33.18
CA ASP A 440 -6.88 4.28 -34.59
C ASP A 440 -5.50 4.73 -35.10
N LEU A 441 -4.60 3.83 -35.41
CA LEU A 441 -3.23 4.09 -35.82
C LEU A 441 -2.96 3.85 -37.32
N ASP A 442 -3.90 3.28 -38.05
CA ASP A 442 -3.76 3.01 -39.50
C ASP A 442 -4.82 3.72 -40.35
N GLY A 443 -5.78 4.41 -39.72
CA GLY A 443 -6.76 5.27 -40.38
C GLY A 443 -7.97 4.51 -40.91
N ASP A 444 -8.25 3.31 -40.39
CA ASP A 444 -9.40 2.49 -40.83
C ASP A 444 -10.65 2.67 -39.93
N TYR A 445 -10.56 3.54 -38.91
CA TYR A 445 -11.58 3.97 -37.94
C TYR A 445 -11.94 2.92 -36.88
N ASP A 446 -11.12 1.91 -36.67
CA ASP A 446 -11.26 1.04 -35.52
C ASP A 446 -10.03 1.16 -34.58
N PRO A 447 -10.20 0.95 -33.27
CA PRO A 447 -9.10 1.17 -32.35
C PRO A 447 -8.09 0.03 -32.37
N ASP A 448 -6.85 0.36 -32.64
CA ASP A 448 -5.68 -0.48 -32.41
C ASP A 448 -5.26 -0.46 -30.93
N LEU A 449 -4.34 -1.35 -30.54
CA LEU A 449 -3.86 -1.47 -29.17
C LEU A 449 -2.33 -1.36 -29.09
N LEU A 450 -1.85 -0.44 -28.30
CA LEU A 450 -0.48 -0.41 -27.82
C LEU A 450 -0.43 -0.94 -26.38
N ILE A 451 0.60 -1.73 -26.08
CA ILE A 451 0.85 -2.23 -24.72
C ILE A 451 2.27 -1.87 -24.34
N GLY A 452 2.41 -1.03 -23.30
CA GLY A 452 3.66 -0.80 -22.62
C GLY A 452 3.97 -1.93 -21.64
N ALA A 453 5.24 -2.10 -21.28
CA ALA A 453 5.67 -3.15 -20.37
C ALA A 453 6.82 -2.69 -19.43
N MET A 454 7.10 -3.50 -18.42
CA MET A 454 8.21 -3.27 -17.49
C MET A 454 9.57 -3.10 -18.18
N THR A 455 9.77 -3.75 -19.33
CA THR A 455 11.02 -3.66 -20.11
C THR A 455 11.24 -2.32 -20.79
N GLY A 456 10.21 -1.45 -20.86
CA GLY A 456 10.27 -0.17 -21.57
C GLY A 456 9.88 -0.23 -23.03
N GLU A 457 9.65 -1.43 -23.55
CA GLU A 457 9.18 -1.66 -24.92
C GLU A 457 7.69 -1.34 -25.07
N ILE A 458 7.28 -1.04 -26.29
CA ILE A 458 5.87 -0.90 -26.70
C ILE A 458 5.54 -2.01 -27.69
N PHE A 459 4.50 -2.76 -27.42
CA PHE A 459 3.98 -3.81 -28.30
C PHE A 459 2.76 -3.31 -29.05
N TYR A 460 2.66 -3.66 -30.33
CA TYR A 460 1.57 -3.24 -31.22
C TYR A 460 0.68 -4.41 -31.63
N TYR A 461 -0.60 -4.21 -31.49
CA TYR A 461 -1.66 -5.09 -31.96
C TYR A 461 -2.57 -4.29 -32.89
N GLU A 462 -2.57 -4.64 -34.17
CA GLU A 462 -3.48 -4.05 -35.15
C GLU A 462 -4.85 -4.73 -35.06
N ASN A 463 -5.91 -3.94 -34.99
CA ASN A 463 -7.26 -4.45 -35.11
C ASN A 463 -7.56 -4.73 -36.59
N THR A 464 -7.57 -5.97 -36.97
CA THR A 464 -7.84 -6.43 -38.35
C THR A 464 -9.27 -6.96 -38.51
N GLY A 465 -10.12 -6.71 -37.54
CA GLY A 465 -11.49 -7.14 -37.46
C GLY A 465 -12.46 -6.20 -38.20
N THR A 466 -13.49 -5.86 -37.51
CA THR A 466 -14.42 -4.80 -37.92
C THR A 466 -14.79 -4.03 -36.64
N PHE A 467 -15.24 -2.82 -36.79
CA PHE A 467 -15.61 -2.01 -35.64
C PHE A 467 -16.77 -2.59 -34.78
N LEU A 468 -17.53 -3.56 -35.22
CA LEU A 468 -18.52 -4.32 -34.43
C LEU A 468 -17.99 -5.67 -33.91
N ALA A 469 -16.80 -6.08 -34.32
CA ALA A 469 -16.20 -7.35 -33.95
C ALA A 469 -14.67 -7.24 -34.03
N PRO A 470 -14.03 -6.64 -33.02
CA PRO A 470 -12.58 -6.42 -33.01
C PRO A 470 -11.82 -7.75 -33.05
N SER A 471 -10.72 -7.78 -33.80
CA SER A 471 -9.85 -8.94 -33.94
C SER A 471 -8.41 -8.50 -34.01
N PHE A 472 -7.72 -8.51 -32.89
CA PHE A 472 -6.36 -8.00 -32.77
C PHE A 472 -5.32 -8.98 -33.29
N THR A 473 -4.44 -8.49 -34.16
CA THR A 473 -3.29 -9.22 -34.70
C THR A 473 -1.99 -8.67 -34.13
N TYR A 474 -1.24 -9.48 -33.39
CA TYR A 474 0.05 -9.10 -32.82
C TYR A 474 1.08 -8.82 -33.91
N LYS A 475 1.64 -7.62 -33.94
CA LYS A 475 2.66 -7.17 -34.91
C LYS A 475 4.08 -7.16 -34.36
N GLY A 476 4.26 -7.37 -33.03
CA GLY A 476 5.56 -7.34 -32.37
C GLY A 476 5.86 -6.01 -31.66
N GLY A 477 7.12 -5.79 -31.31
CA GLY A 477 7.58 -4.53 -30.75
C GLY A 477 7.50 -3.38 -31.74
N LEU A 478 6.97 -2.24 -31.29
CA LEU A 478 6.78 -1.06 -32.13
C LEU A 478 8.11 -0.33 -32.37
N GLN A 479 8.61 -0.36 -33.59
CA GLN A 479 9.78 0.42 -34.07
C GLN A 479 11.03 0.35 -33.19
N ASN A 480 11.19 -0.67 -32.33
CA ASN A 480 12.22 -0.76 -31.30
C ASN A 480 12.22 0.47 -30.35
N ILE A 481 11.02 1.04 -30.07
CA ILE A 481 10.85 2.06 -29.04
C ILE A 481 11.15 1.41 -27.68
N ASP A 482 12.07 2.01 -26.96
CA ASP A 482 12.46 1.67 -25.61
C ASP A 482 12.71 2.99 -24.86
N VAL A 483 11.90 3.26 -23.84
CA VAL A 483 11.98 4.52 -23.06
C VAL A 483 12.62 4.32 -21.68
N GLY A 484 13.25 3.17 -21.46
CA GLY A 484 13.63 2.70 -20.13
C GLY A 484 12.48 1.96 -19.45
N ASN A 485 12.68 1.48 -18.23
CA ASN A 485 11.70 0.63 -17.56
C ASN A 485 10.31 1.26 -17.42
N HIS A 486 9.29 0.39 -17.34
CA HIS A 486 7.89 0.74 -17.06
C HIS A 486 7.27 1.73 -18.06
N SER A 487 7.26 1.36 -19.33
CA SER A 487 6.63 2.19 -20.37
C SER A 487 5.10 2.27 -20.20
N THR A 488 4.58 3.49 -20.24
CA THR A 488 3.14 3.79 -20.10
C THR A 488 2.69 4.66 -21.29
N PRO A 489 2.20 4.05 -22.38
CA PRO A 489 1.76 4.77 -23.56
C PRO A 489 0.44 5.51 -23.34
N ALA A 490 0.30 6.68 -23.98
CA ALA A 490 -0.96 7.41 -24.14
C ALA A 490 -1.03 8.00 -25.54
N LEU A 491 -2.20 7.95 -26.16
CA LEU A 491 -2.45 8.43 -27.51
C LEU A 491 -3.30 9.69 -27.50
N GLY A 492 -3.00 10.64 -28.40
CA GLY A 492 -3.79 11.86 -28.61
C GLY A 492 -3.22 12.72 -29.73
N ASP A 493 -4.07 13.49 -30.41
CA ASP A 493 -3.66 14.47 -31.41
C ASP A 493 -3.05 15.69 -30.72
N LEU A 494 -1.72 15.74 -30.60
CA LEU A 494 -0.99 16.77 -29.84
C LEU A 494 -0.57 17.97 -30.70
N ASP A 495 -0.46 17.80 -32.01
CA ASP A 495 -0.07 18.87 -32.93
C ASP A 495 -1.26 19.41 -33.76
N GLY A 496 -2.42 18.77 -33.70
CA GLY A 496 -3.67 19.23 -34.32
C GLY A 496 -3.77 18.87 -35.81
N ASP A 497 -3.06 17.84 -36.26
CA ASP A 497 -3.07 17.41 -37.66
C ASP A 497 -4.12 16.32 -37.94
N GLY A 498 -4.73 15.77 -36.90
CA GLY A 498 -5.82 14.80 -36.95
C GLY A 498 -5.38 13.35 -36.76
N ASP A 499 -4.08 13.08 -36.69
CA ASP A 499 -3.51 11.76 -36.41
C ASP A 499 -3.15 11.65 -34.92
N LEU A 500 -3.20 10.43 -34.36
CA LEU A 500 -2.90 10.22 -32.94
C LEU A 500 -1.40 10.12 -32.71
N ASP A 501 -0.85 11.07 -31.99
CA ASP A 501 0.52 11.06 -31.49
C ASP A 501 0.68 10.16 -30.27
N LEU A 502 1.93 9.84 -29.90
CA LEU A 502 2.24 8.93 -28.81
C LEU A 502 3.08 9.64 -27.73
N MET A 503 2.56 9.68 -26.52
CA MET A 503 3.34 9.99 -25.32
C MET A 503 3.66 8.70 -24.56
N ILE A 504 4.87 8.61 -24.00
CA ILE A 504 5.28 7.46 -23.21
C ILE A 504 5.93 7.93 -21.91
N GLY A 505 5.31 7.59 -20.78
CA GLY A 505 5.92 7.72 -19.47
C GLY A 505 6.85 6.56 -19.14
N ASN A 506 7.67 6.72 -18.09
CA ASN A 506 8.64 5.69 -17.69
C ASN A 506 8.96 5.73 -16.18
N GLU A 507 9.75 4.76 -15.69
CA GLU A 507 10.23 4.69 -14.31
C GLU A 507 11.05 5.92 -13.89
N ALA A 508 11.82 6.52 -14.79
CA ALA A 508 12.62 7.70 -14.48
C ALA A 508 11.78 8.96 -14.20
N GLY A 509 10.47 8.90 -14.49
CA GLY A 509 9.54 10.02 -14.27
C GLY A 509 9.51 11.02 -15.41
N THR A 510 10.14 10.72 -16.55
CA THR A 510 10.11 11.54 -17.76
C THR A 510 9.01 11.10 -18.71
N VAL A 511 8.63 11.96 -19.65
CA VAL A 511 7.68 11.66 -20.72
C VAL A 511 8.33 11.89 -22.06
N ALA A 512 8.38 10.87 -22.91
CA ALA A 512 8.82 10.98 -24.29
C ALA A 512 7.63 11.29 -25.21
N TYR A 513 7.83 12.17 -26.19
CA TYR A 513 6.86 12.52 -27.21
C TYR A 513 7.30 12.04 -28.60
N TYR A 514 6.42 11.34 -29.26
CA TYR A 514 6.56 10.83 -30.63
C TYR A 514 5.40 11.34 -31.48
N GLN A 515 5.71 11.98 -32.59
CA GLN A 515 4.72 12.41 -33.59
C GLN A 515 4.36 11.26 -34.52
N HIS A 516 3.09 11.12 -34.86
CA HIS A 516 2.64 10.23 -35.93
C HIS A 516 3.06 10.77 -37.29
N THR A 517 3.78 10.01 -38.07
CA THR A 517 4.38 10.49 -39.33
C THR A 517 4.31 9.49 -40.46
N GLY A 518 3.70 8.33 -40.25
CA GLY A 518 3.74 7.26 -41.24
C GLY A 518 2.80 6.11 -40.99
N THR A 519 3.12 4.99 -41.57
CA THR A 519 2.37 3.74 -41.43
C THR A 519 3.28 2.63 -40.90
N TYR A 520 2.68 1.57 -40.35
CA TYR A 520 3.45 0.42 -39.89
C TYR A 520 4.46 -0.07 -40.96
N PRO A 521 5.73 -0.38 -40.61
CA PRO A 521 6.27 -0.45 -39.24
C PRO A 521 6.81 0.86 -38.66
N ASN A 522 6.72 1.98 -39.36
CA ASN A 522 7.31 3.26 -38.97
C ASN A 522 6.21 4.32 -38.70
N ILE A 523 5.34 4.05 -37.77
CA ILE A 523 4.20 4.92 -37.43
C ILE A 523 4.67 6.24 -36.81
N PHE A 524 5.63 6.19 -35.88
CA PHE A 524 6.01 7.30 -35.04
C PHE A 524 7.44 7.78 -35.26
N THR A 525 7.67 9.08 -35.09
CA THR A 525 8.99 9.71 -35.10
C THR A 525 9.23 10.41 -33.76
N LEU A 526 10.33 10.12 -33.08
CA LEU A 526 10.70 10.79 -31.83
C LEU A 526 10.89 12.28 -32.07
N VAL A 527 10.15 13.10 -31.33
CA VAL A 527 10.26 14.56 -31.33
C VAL A 527 11.08 15.03 -30.12
N ASP A 528 10.77 14.53 -28.94
CA ASP A 528 11.44 14.92 -27.69
C ASP A 528 11.44 13.74 -26.71
N ALA A 529 12.62 13.36 -26.24
CA ALA A 529 12.79 12.27 -25.28
C ALA A 529 12.45 12.68 -23.83
N ASN A 530 12.33 13.97 -23.56
CA ASN A 530 11.92 14.53 -22.27
C ASN A 530 11.01 15.74 -22.51
N TRP A 531 9.80 15.44 -22.94
CA TRP A 531 8.84 16.43 -23.41
C TRP A 531 8.61 17.54 -22.39
N VAL A 532 8.84 18.77 -22.84
CA VAL A 532 8.74 20.01 -22.06
C VAL A 532 9.44 19.97 -20.68
N GLY A 533 10.39 19.05 -20.50
CA GLY A 533 11.17 18.92 -19.27
C GLY A 533 10.38 18.36 -18.09
N ILE A 534 9.36 17.53 -18.35
CA ILE A 534 8.63 16.81 -17.30
C ILE A 534 9.60 15.85 -16.61
N ASP A 535 9.73 16.00 -15.29
CA ASP A 535 10.50 15.12 -14.42
C ASP A 535 9.78 14.98 -13.08
N MET A 536 9.23 13.81 -12.82
CA MET A 536 8.48 13.48 -11.60
C MET A 536 9.40 12.94 -10.50
N SER A 537 10.69 12.76 -10.77
CA SER A 537 11.65 12.29 -9.78
C SER A 537 11.90 13.32 -8.68
N SER A 538 12.33 12.86 -7.53
CA SER A 538 12.76 13.71 -6.42
C SER A 538 13.99 13.09 -5.74
N PRO A 539 14.74 13.86 -4.94
CA PRO A 539 15.87 13.30 -4.18
C PRO A 539 15.49 12.16 -3.22
N PHE A 540 14.21 12.09 -2.84
CA PHE A 540 13.68 11.06 -1.95
C PHE A 540 12.94 9.93 -2.69
N ALA A 541 12.61 10.14 -3.95
CA ALA A 541 12.00 9.18 -4.86
C ALA A 541 12.64 9.30 -6.24
N PRO A 542 13.81 8.68 -6.45
CA PRO A 542 14.55 8.79 -7.71
C PRO A 542 13.82 8.12 -8.88
N SER A 543 12.95 7.14 -8.61
CA SER A 543 12.02 6.60 -9.59
C SER A 543 10.74 7.44 -9.58
N GLY A 544 10.55 8.28 -10.58
CA GLY A 544 9.43 9.23 -10.66
C GLY A 544 8.12 8.61 -11.12
N TYR A 545 8.16 7.53 -11.89
CA TYR A 545 7.01 6.82 -12.48
C TYR A 545 5.98 7.75 -13.10
N SER A 546 6.24 8.25 -14.31
CA SER A 546 5.27 9.06 -15.06
C SER A 546 4.24 8.19 -15.78
N VAL A 547 2.98 8.60 -15.71
CA VAL A 547 1.85 7.96 -16.42
C VAL A 547 1.06 9.07 -17.11
N PRO A 548 1.35 9.38 -18.38
CA PRO A 548 0.62 10.39 -19.13
C PRO A 548 -0.82 9.95 -19.41
N SER A 549 -1.74 10.91 -19.48
CA SER A 549 -3.11 10.70 -19.91
C SER A 549 -3.52 11.89 -20.78
N VAL A 550 -4.13 11.62 -21.93
CA VAL A 550 -4.72 12.62 -22.82
C VAL A 550 -6.24 12.57 -22.67
N ILE A 551 -6.88 13.73 -22.46
CA ILE A 551 -8.31 13.85 -22.21
C ILE A 551 -8.94 14.86 -23.19
#